data_629c3b06424662ddd316c4543748e4bc
#
_entry.id   629c3b06424662ddd316c4543748e4bc
#
_cell.length_a   1.000
_cell.length_b   1.000
_cell.length_c   1.000
_cell.angle_alpha   90.00
_cell.angle_beta   90.00
_cell.angle_gamma   90.00
#
_symmetry.space_group_name_H-M   'P 1'
#
loop_
_entity.id
_entity.type
_entity.pdbx_description
1 polymer ?
#
loop_
_entity_poly.entity_id
_entity_poly.type
_entity_poly.pdbx_seq_one_letter_code
_entity_poly.pdbx_strand_id
1 'polypeptide(L)'
;PLAHAILLVTAYSESVEGLRTTLDSLSTTDYPNSHKVILVIADGMVKGSGNSLTTPEIVLGMMREFVVQPADVEPQSYVAIADGHKRHNMAKVFAGYYDYDDNTVEKSKQQRVPMILVAKVGNPTEQRDPKPGNRGKRDSQVLLMSFLQKVMFDERMTTFEYEFFNSLWRSTGVSPDRFEVVLMVDADTKIFPDSVSRMVSCMVHDPEIMGLCGETKIANKSDSWVTMIQGAFGEQSLILLGPDR
;
A
#
# COMPACT_ATOMS: atom_id res chain seq x y z
N PRO A 1 -8.36 -0.56 23.46
CA PRO A 1 -8.90 -0.98 22.17
C PRO A 1 -7.78 -1.03 21.14
N LEU A 2 -7.82 -2.00 20.21
CA LEU A 2 -6.86 -2.10 19.12
C LEU A 2 -7.24 -1.08 18.02
N ALA A 3 -6.30 -0.28 17.57
CA ALA A 3 -6.50 0.66 16.47
C ALA A 3 -6.62 -0.08 15.13
N HIS A 4 -7.44 0.43 14.21
CA HIS A 4 -7.47 -0.09 12.85
C HIS A 4 -6.36 0.56 12.02
N ALA A 5 -5.58 -0.27 11.31
CA ALA A 5 -4.38 0.15 10.59
C ALA A 5 -4.48 -0.10 9.08
N ILE A 6 -4.10 0.89 8.29
CA ILE A 6 -3.84 0.75 6.87
C ILE A 6 -2.34 0.54 6.68
N LEU A 7 -1.94 -0.56 6.05
CA LEU A 7 -0.55 -0.85 5.70
C LEU A 7 -0.34 -0.46 4.24
N LEU A 8 0.11 0.78 4.02
CA LEU A 8 0.31 1.36 2.69
C LEU A 8 1.64 0.90 2.10
N VAL A 9 1.59 0.26 0.94
CA VAL A 9 2.75 -0.06 0.11
C VAL A 9 2.68 0.75 -1.18
N THR A 10 3.70 1.56 -1.43
CA THR A 10 3.81 2.30 -2.69
C THR A 10 4.73 1.54 -3.64
N ALA A 11 4.19 1.08 -4.78
CA ALA A 11 4.89 0.27 -5.76
C ALA A 11 5.00 0.99 -7.11
N TYR A 12 6.12 0.83 -7.81
CA TYR A 12 6.37 1.47 -9.09
C TYR A 12 6.91 0.50 -10.14
N SER A 13 8.10 -0.06 -9.94
CA SER A 13 8.79 -0.91 -10.92
C SER A 13 9.56 -2.05 -10.26
N GLU A 14 9.03 -2.56 -9.17
CA GLU A 14 9.67 -3.59 -8.34
C GLU A 14 9.63 -4.97 -9.00
N SER A 15 10.52 -5.84 -8.52
CA SER A 15 10.52 -7.25 -8.89
C SER A 15 9.36 -8.01 -8.24
N VAL A 16 8.95 -9.12 -8.85
CA VAL A 16 7.94 -10.03 -8.28
C VAL A 16 8.38 -10.52 -6.90
N GLU A 17 9.66 -10.86 -6.74
CA GLU A 17 10.23 -11.35 -5.48
C GLU A 17 10.23 -10.28 -4.38
N GLY A 18 10.61 -9.03 -4.73
CA GLY A 18 10.57 -7.89 -3.78
C GLY A 18 9.17 -7.65 -3.26
N LEU A 19 8.18 -7.53 -4.17
CA LEU A 19 6.78 -7.36 -3.81
C LEU A 19 6.27 -8.51 -2.95
N ARG A 20 6.59 -9.77 -3.32
CA ARG A 20 6.20 -10.96 -2.55
C ARG A 20 6.78 -10.91 -1.14
N THR A 21 8.07 -10.60 -1.00
CA THR A 21 8.74 -10.49 0.31
C THR A 21 8.08 -9.45 1.21
N THR A 22 7.76 -8.28 0.67
CA THR A 22 7.10 -7.20 1.41
C THR A 22 5.70 -7.61 1.84
N LEU A 23 4.87 -8.11 0.90
CA LEU A 23 3.48 -8.49 1.17
C LEU A 23 3.39 -9.68 2.12
N ASP A 24 4.25 -10.70 1.98
CA ASP A 24 4.33 -11.83 2.91
C ASP A 24 4.66 -11.35 4.33
N SER A 25 5.62 -10.43 4.47
CA SER A 25 6.01 -9.89 5.77
C SER A 25 4.90 -9.09 6.44
N LEU A 26 4.14 -8.28 5.67
CA LEU A 26 2.99 -7.51 6.16
C LEU A 26 1.82 -8.41 6.56
N SER A 27 1.54 -9.41 5.74
CA SER A 27 0.42 -10.32 5.95
C SER A 27 0.61 -11.22 7.17
N THR A 28 1.87 -11.57 7.49
CA THR A 28 2.25 -12.46 8.62
C THR A 28 2.63 -11.72 9.90
N THR A 29 2.39 -10.39 10.00
CA THR A 29 2.58 -9.65 11.25
C THR A 29 1.64 -10.14 12.35
N ASP A 30 2.08 -10.06 13.64
CA ASP A 30 1.28 -10.45 14.82
C ASP A 30 0.03 -9.58 14.99
N TYR A 31 -0.08 -8.46 14.27
CA TYR A 31 -1.24 -7.56 14.36
C TYR A 31 -2.50 -8.23 13.80
N PRO A 32 -3.65 -8.19 14.51
CA PRO A 32 -4.85 -8.93 14.11
C PRO A 32 -5.36 -8.54 12.72
N ASN A 33 -5.70 -9.54 11.89
CA ASN A 33 -6.18 -9.32 10.52
C ASN A 33 -7.53 -8.61 10.45
N SER A 34 -8.34 -8.66 11.53
CA SER A 34 -9.58 -7.90 11.67
C SER A 34 -9.34 -6.39 11.85
N HIS A 35 -8.11 -5.98 12.15
CA HIS A 35 -7.74 -4.59 12.44
C HIS A 35 -6.67 -4.06 11.48
N LYS A 36 -6.33 -4.80 10.42
CA LYS A 36 -5.39 -4.34 9.41
C LYS A 36 -5.91 -4.59 8.00
N VAL A 37 -5.53 -3.72 7.07
CA VAL A 37 -5.72 -3.90 5.63
C VAL A 37 -4.44 -3.54 4.91
N ILE A 38 -4.03 -4.36 3.94
CA ILE A 38 -2.91 -4.04 3.06
C ILE A 38 -3.44 -3.21 1.90
N LEU A 39 -2.91 -2.01 1.73
CA LEU A 39 -3.22 -1.12 0.61
C LEU A 39 -1.98 -0.97 -0.27
N VAL A 40 -2.03 -1.50 -1.48
CA VAL A 40 -0.97 -1.27 -2.47
C VAL A 40 -1.43 -0.19 -3.44
N ILE A 41 -0.62 0.85 -3.60
CA ILE A 41 -0.83 1.86 -4.65
C ILE A 41 0.27 1.70 -5.69
N ALA A 42 -0.09 1.19 -6.86
CA ALA A 42 0.80 1.01 -7.98
C ALA A 42 0.81 2.29 -8.85
N ASP A 43 1.97 2.94 -8.92
CA ASP A 43 2.15 4.25 -9.55
C ASP A 43 2.41 4.14 -11.05
N GLY A 44 1.36 3.86 -11.78
CA GLY A 44 1.35 3.71 -13.23
C GLY A 44 1.44 2.26 -13.73
N MET A 45 1.14 2.08 -15.00
CA MET A 45 1.24 0.79 -15.70
C MET A 45 2.69 0.56 -16.15
N VAL A 46 3.59 0.37 -15.19
CA VAL A 46 5.04 0.30 -15.40
C VAL A 46 5.55 -1.12 -15.23
N LYS A 47 6.47 -1.54 -16.11
CA LYS A 47 7.18 -2.81 -16.01
C LYS A 47 8.52 -2.61 -15.33
N GLY A 48 8.80 -3.38 -14.30
CA GLY A 48 10.12 -3.47 -13.70
C GLY A 48 11.13 -4.16 -14.64
N SER A 49 12.41 -3.93 -14.38
CA SER A 49 13.48 -4.58 -15.15
C SER A 49 13.38 -6.12 -15.05
N GLY A 50 13.32 -6.78 -16.20
CA GLY A 50 13.18 -8.24 -16.27
C GLY A 50 11.77 -8.78 -16.13
N ASN A 51 10.75 -7.94 -15.86
CA ASN A 51 9.37 -8.38 -15.74
C ASN A 51 8.65 -8.41 -17.11
N SER A 52 7.84 -9.43 -17.32
CA SER A 52 6.93 -9.53 -18.47
C SER A 52 5.63 -8.75 -18.25
N LEU A 53 5.16 -8.69 -17.01
CA LEU A 53 3.93 -8.01 -16.57
C LEU A 53 4.25 -6.63 -15.98
N THR A 54 3.25 -5.75 -15.96
CA THR A 54 3.33 -4.47 -15.24
C THR A 54 3.20 -4.70 -13.73
N THR A 55 3.70 -3.76 -12.93
CA THR A 55 3.61 -3.84 -11.45
C THR A 55 2.17 -4.03 -10.94
N PRO A 56 1.13 -3.29 -11.45
CA PRO A 56 -0.25 -3.59 -11.06
C PRO A 56 -0.72 -4.99 -11.41
N GLU A 57 -0.33 -5.54 -12.58
CA GLU A 57 -0.70 -6.92 -12.98
C GLU A 57 -0.02 -7.96 -12.08
N ILE A 58 1.22 -7.73 -11.67
CA ILE A 58 1.94 -8.59 -10.72
C ILE A 58 1.21 -8.61 -9.37
N VAL A 59 0.86 -7.44 -8.84
CA VAL A 59 0.15 -7.32 -7.56
C VAL A 59 -1.24 -7.93 -7.65
N LEU A 60 -1.96 -7.73 -8.76
CA LEU A 60 -3.28 -8.33 -8.99
C LEU A 60 -3.21 -9.87 -8.98
N GLY A 61 -2.12 -10.44 -9.54
CA GLY A 61 -1.84 -11.88 -9.48
C GLY A 61 -1.50 -12.41 -8.08
N MET A 62 -1.29 -11.53 -7.10
CA MET A 62 -1.08 -11.86 -5.67
C MET A 62 -2.35 -11.65 -4.83
N MET A 63 -3.50 -11.50 -5.48
CA MET A 63 -4.80 -11.32 -4.83
C MET A 63 -5.78 -12.43 -5.21
N ARG A 64 -6.69 -12.72 -4.31
CA ARG A 64 -7.78 -13.70 -4.51
C ARG A 64 -9.10 -13.22 -3.90
N GLU A 65 -10.17 -13.97 -4.13
CA GLU A 65 -11.51 -13.70 -3.57
C GLU A 65 -11.95 -12.24 -3.78
N PHE A 66 -11.91 -11.78 -5.03
CA PHE A 66 -12.25 -10.40 -5.37
C PHE A 66 -13.69 -10.05 -5.02
N VAL A 67 -13.90 -8.86 -4.44
CA VAL A 67 -15.23 -8.30 -4.14
C VAL A 67 -15.99 -7.98 -5.44
N VAL A 68 -15.27 -7.45 -6.43
CA VAL A 68 -15.71 -7.24 -7.81
C VAL A 68 -14.69 -7.91 -8.71
N GLN A 69 -15.17 -8.64 -9.73
CA GLN A 69 -14.25 -9.31 -10.65
C GLN A 69 -13.34 -8.30 -11.36
N PRO A 70 -12.05 -8.59 -11.51
CA PRO A 70 -11.10 -7.64 -12.10
C PRO A 70 -11.49 -7.14 -13.50
N ALA A 71 -12.20 -7.95 -14.28
CA ALA A 71 -12.69 -7.56 -15.60
C ALA A 71 -13.78 -6.49 -15.57
N ASP A 72 -14.54 -6.42 -14.47
CA ASP A 72 -15.69 -5.51 -14.30
C ASP A 72 -15.29 -4.20 -13.59
N VAL A 73 -14.02 -4.06 -13.18
CA VAL A 73 -13.54 -2.85 -12.49
C VAL A 73 -13.26 -1.75 -13.52
N GLU A 74 -14.03 -0.67 -13.43
CA GLU A 74 -13.86 0.50 -14.29
C GLU A 74 -12.90 1.53 -13.68
N PRO A 75 -12.08 2.21 -14.52
CA PRO A 75 -11.19 3.26 -14.04
C PRO A 75 -11.99 4.52 -13.66
N GLN A 76 -11.67 5.09 -12.50
CA GLN A 76 -12.29 6.32 -12.00
C GLN A 76 -11.26 7.46 -11.97
N SER A 77 -11.71 8.69 -12.28
CA SER A 77 -10.81 9.84 -12.34
C SER A 77 -10.58 10.45 -10.96
N TYR A 78 -9.36 10.91 -10.73
CA TYR A 78 -8.97 11.69 -9.56
C TYR A 78 -8.02 12.82 -9.96
N VAL A 79 -7.88 13.82 -9.09
CA VAL A 79 -6.94 14.93 -9.28
C VAL A 79 -5.60 14.57 -8.66
N ALA A 80 -4.59 14.41 -9.50
CA ALA A 80 -3.23 14.08 -9.10
C ALA A 80 -2.37 15.32 -8.80
N ILE A 81 -1.25 15.11 -8.09
CA ILE A 81 -0.21 16.12 -7.93
C ILE A 81 0.62 16.18 -9.21
N ALA A 82 0.11 16.88 -10.19
CA ALA A 82 0.79 17.12 -11.47
C ALA A 82 0.21 18.35 -12.17
N ASP A 83 0.97 18.90 -13.12
CA ASP A 83 0.55 20.03 -13.93
C ASP A 83 0.03 19.61 -15.32
N GLY A 84 -0.71 20.49 -15.95
CA GLY A 84 -1.20 20.34 -17.31
C GLY A 84 -2.11 19.10 -17.47
N HIS A 85 -1.93 18.38 -18.57
CA HIS A 85 -2.75 17.20 -18.91
C HIS A 85 -2.60 16.03 -17.92
N LYS A 86 -1.51 15.99 -17.16
CA LYS A 86 -1.25 14.95 -16.14
C LYS A 86 -2.01 15.18 -14.83
N ARG A 87 -2.60 16.36 -14.62
CA ARG A 87 -3.36 16.68 -13.41
C ARG A 87 -4.58 15.78 -13.22
N HIS A 88 -5.24 15.37 -14.30
CA HIS A 88 -6.35 14.41 -14.25
C HIS A 88 -5.81 13.02 -14.54
N ASN A 89 -5.77 12.19 -13.53
CA ASN A 89 -5.36 10.80 -13.64
C ASN A 89 -6.57 9.88 -13.47
N MET A 90 -6.43 8.62 -13.87
CA MET A 90 -7.43 7.59 -13.63
C MET A 90 -6.80 6.44 -12.87
N ALA A 91 -7.58 5.84 -11.97
CA ALA A 91 -7.17 4.66 -11.21
C ALA A 91 -8.30 3.64 -11.13
N LYS A 92 -7.91 2.37 -11.08
CA LYS A 92 -8.78 1.22 -10.80
C LYS A 92 -8.58 0.78 -9.36
N VAL A 93 -9.66 0.45 -8.67
CA VAL A 93 -9.62 -0.05 -7.31
C VAL A 93 -10.05 -1.51 -7.29
N PHE A 94 -9.13 -2.40 -6.93
CA PHE A 94 -9.40 -3.82 -6.77
C PHE A 94 -9.39 -4.17 -5.28
N ALA A 95 -10.41 -4.85 -4.81
CA ALA A 95 -10.52 -5.27 -3.42
C ALA A 95 -10.70 -6.79 -3.34
N GLY A 96 -9.98 -7.41 -2.42
CA GLY A 96 -9.99 -8.85 -2.21
C GLY A 96 -9.11 -9.21 -1.00
N TYR A 97 -8.43 -10.34 -1.09
CA TYR A 97 -7.57 -10.85 -0.04
C TYR A 97 -6.21 -11.23 -0.61
N TYR A 98 -5.19 -11.17 0.24
CA TYR A 98 -3.85 -11.59 -0.15
C TYR A 98 -3.80 -13.09 -0.45
N ASP A 99 -3.16 -13.44 -1.57
CA ASP A 99 -2.93 -14.82 -2.00
C ASP A 99 -1.48 -15.21 -1.74
N TYR A 100 -1.28 -16.09 -0.77
CA TYR A 100 0.03 -16.55 -0.35
C TYR A 100 0.65 -17.51 -1.36
N ASP A 101 1.97 -17.56 -1.39
CA ASP A 101 2.73 -18.62 -2.04
C ASP A 101 3.15 -19.67 -0.99
N ASP A 102 2.79 -20.93 -1.21
CA ASP A 102 3.13 -22.05 -0.32
C ASP A 102 4.66 -22.26 -0.17
N ASN A 103 5.45 -21.72 -1.10
CA ASN A 103 6.91 -21.80 -1.06
C ASN A 103 7.53 -20.71 -0.15
N THR A 104 6.85 -19.61 0.09
CA THR A 104 7.37 -18.47 0.86
C THR A 104 6.80 -18.39 2.26
N VAL A 105 5.56 -18.81 2.46
CA VAL A 105 4.87 -18.79 3.76
C VAL A 105 4.26 -20.14 4.07
N GLU A 106 4.57 -20.69 5.24
CA GLU A 106 3.98 -21.94 5.74
C GLU A 106 2.45 -21.83 5.84
N LYS A 107 1.74 -22.87 5.45
CA LYS A 107 0.25 -22.93 5.49
C LYS A 107 -0.34 -22.61 6.87
N SER A 108 0.36 -22.94 7.94
CA SER A 108 -0.05 -22.63 9.31
C SER A 108 -0.11 -21.13 9.62
N LYS A 109 0.63 -20.31 8.85
CA LYS A 109 0.71 -18.85 8.99
C LYS A 109 -0.12 -18.09 7.96
N GLN A 110 -0.66 -18.79 6.97
CA GLN A 110 -1.51 -18.19 5.92
C GLN A 110 -2.90 -17.88 6.49
N GLN A 111 -3.11 -16.64 6.83
CA GLN A 111 -4.38 -16.15 7.32
C GLN A 111 -5.07 -15.28 6.24
N ARG A 112 -6.37 -15.11 6.35
CA ARG A 112 -7.14 -14.27 5.43
C ARG A 112 -6.91 -12.79 5.76
N VAL A 113 -6.10 -12.10 4.95
CA VAL A 113 -5.75 -10.68 5.14
C VAL A 113 -6.41 -9.86 4.03
N PRO A 114 -7.26 -8.86 4.38
CA PRO A 114 -7.83 -7.95 3.38
C PRO A 114 -6.74 -7.18 2.64
N MET A 115 -6.88 -7.10 1.32
CA MET A 115 -5.94 -6.39 0.45
C MET A 115 -6.68 -5.58 -0.59
N ILE A 116 -6.22 -4.36 -0.80
CA ILE A 116 -6.72 -3.45 -1.84
C ILE A 116 -5.56 -3.03 -2.71
N LEU A 117 -5.78 -3.03 -4.02
CA LEU A 117 -4.87 -2.49 -5.01
C LEU A 117 -5.52 -1.29 -5.69
N VAL A 118 -4.86 -0.14 -5.61
CA VAL A 118 -5.14 1.03 -6.42
C VAL A 118 -4.12 1.09 -7.55
N ALA A 119 -4.56 0.80 -8.77
CA ALA A 119 -3.72 0.83 -9.96
C ALA A 119 -3.95 2.14 -10.72
N LYS A 120 -2.95 3.02 -10.77
CA LYS A 120 -2.99 4.25 -11.56
C LYS A 120 -2.80 3.90 -13.03
N VAL A 121 -3.84 4.04 -13.83
CA VAL A 121 -3.84 3.59 -15.23
C VAL A 121 -3.59 4.70 -16.25
N GLY A 122 -3.59 5.96 -15.84
CA GLY A 122 -3.46 7.11 -16.72
C GLY A 122 -4.77 7.52 -17.37
N ASN A 123 -4.81 8.74 -17.84
CA ASN A 123 -5.95 9.25 -18.61
C ASN A 123 -5.92 8.68 -20.06
N PRO A 124 -7.00 8.79 -20.84
CA PRO A 124 -7.07 8.23 -22.19
C PRO A 124 -5.99 8.76 -23.15
N THR A 125 -5.47 9.97 -22.93
CA THR A 125 -4.41 10.55 -23.78
C THR A 125 -3.02 9.98 -23.52
N GLU A 126 -2.81 9.36 -22.34
CA GLU A 126 -1.54 8.80 -21.90
C GLU A 126 -1.36 7.31 -22.24
N GLN A 127 -2.36 6.67 -22.85
CA GLN A 127 -2.30 5.21 -23.10
C GLN A 127 -1.15 4.79 -24.03
N ARG A 128 -0.59 5.73 -24.79
CA ARG A 128 0.57 5.50 -25.67
C ARG A 128 1.91 5.91 -25.03
N ASP A 129 1.88 6.49 -23.83
CA ASP A 129 3.09 6.88 -23.13
C ASP A 129 3.82 5.64 -22.59
N PRO A 130 5.14 5.71 -22.41
CA PRO A 130 5.92 4.60 -21.83
C PRO A 130 5.51 4.24 -20.39
N LYS A 131 4.91 5.18 -19.67
CA LYS A 131 4.55 5.06 -18.24
C LYS A 131 3.19 5.72 -17.98
N PRO A 132 2.09 5.17 -18.52
CA PRO A 132 0.77 5.77 -18.33
C PRO A 132 0.38 5.71 -16.85
N GLY A 133 -0.22 6.78 -16.34
CA GLY A 133 -0.69 6.88 -14.97
C GLY A 133 0.36 7.20 -13.91
N ASN A 134 1.64 7.23 -14.26
CA ASN A 134 2.71 7.54 -13.30
C ASN A 134 2.63 9.01 -12.84
N ARG A 135 2.62 9.24 -11.51
CA ARG A 135 2.58 10.56 -10.86
C ARG A 135 3.58 10.69 -9.71
N GLY A 136 4.29 9.62 -9.39
CA GLY A 136 5.28 9.58 -8.32
C GLY A 136 4.70 9.11 -6.97
N LYS A 137 5.61 8.68 -6.09
CA LYS A 137 5.29 8.15 -4.75
C LYS A 137 4.51 9.16 -3.91
N ARG A 138 4.87 10.45 -3.97
CA ARG A 138 4.19 11.51 -3.21
C ARG A 138 2.71 11.63 -3.58
N ASP A 139 2.36 11.52 -4.85
CA ASP A 139 0.97 11.53 -5.28
C ASP A 139 0.18 10.36 -4.68
N SER A 140 0.80 9.17 -4.57
CA SER A 140 0.17 8.00 -3.92
C SER A 140 -0.10 8.24 -2.44
N GLN A 141 0.82 8.88 -1.74
CA GLN A 141 0.66 9.22 -0.32
C GLN A 141 -0.44 10.28 -0.13
N VAL A 142 -0.42 11.35 -0.92
CA VAL A 142 -1.43 12.43 -0.83
C VAL A 142 -2.81 11.93 -1.25
N LEU A 143 -2.91 11.02 -2.21
CA LEU A 143 -4.18 10.39 -2.58
C LEU A 143 -4.85 9.72 -1.37
N LEU A 144 -4.10 8.93 -0.60
CA LEU A 144 -4.63 8.30 0.61
C LEU A 144 -4.93 9.33 1.70
N MET A 145 -4.04 10.29 1.95
CA MET A 145 -4.24 11.31 2.98
C MET A 145 -5.46 12.19 2.69
N SER A 146 -5.63 12.62 1.43
CA SER A 146 -6.81 13.38 1.00
C SER A 146 -8.11 12.59 1.15
N PHE A 147 -8.07 11.30 0.82
CA PHE A 147 -9.22 10.41 1.04
C PHE A 147 -9.59 10.31 2.52
N LEU A 148 -8.62 10.03 3.39
CA LEU A 148 -8.86 9.91 4.83
C LEU A 148 -9.34 11.23 5.45
N GLN A 149 -8.80 12.37 5.01
CA GLN A 149 -9.28 13.69 5.42
C GLN A 149 -10.76 13.88 5.07
N LYS A 150 -11.16 13.57 3.84
CA LYS A 150 -12.56 13.70 3.42
C LYS A 150 -13.49 12.76 4.18
N VAL A 151 -13.04 11.54 4.48
CA VAL A 151 -13.79 10.59 5.33
C VAL A 151 -13.97 11.16 6.74
N MET A 152 -12.90 11.71 7.33
CA MET A 152 -12.92 12.23 8.71
C MET A 152 -13.80 13.47 8.87
N PHE A 153 -13.80 14.37 7.87
CA PHE A 153 -14.54 15.63 7.92
C PHE A 153 -15.88 15.59 7.17
N ASP A 154 -16.34 14.40 6.74
CA ASP A 154 -17.58 14.19 5.98
C ASP A 154 -17.66 15.11 4.74
N GLU A 155 -16.53 15.26 4.04
CA GLU A 155 -16.43 16.08 2.84
C GLU A 155 -16.95 15.34 1.59
N ARG A 156 -17.34 16.10 0.58
CA ARG A 156 -17.82 15.53 -0.69
C ARG A 156 -16.73 14.72 -1.38
N MET A 157 -17.00 13.44 -1.63
CA MET A 157 -16.12 12.51 -2.32
C MET A 157 -16.29 12.58 -3.85
N THR A 158 -15.20 12.36 -4.57
CA THR A 158 -15.20 12.06 -6.00
C THR A 158 -15.67 10.62 -6.26
N THR A 159 -15.96 10.26 -7.52
CA THR A 159 -16.32 8.87 -7.86
C THR A 159 -15.23 7.88 -7.49
N PHE A 160 -13.95 8.24 -7.70
CA PHE A 160 -12.82 7.41 -7.27
C PHE A 160 -12.81 7.17 -5.76
N GLU A 161 -12.95 8.23 -4.97
CA GLU A 161 -12.94 8.14 -3.50
C GLU A 161 -14.14 7.33 -2.98
N TYR A 162 -15.29 7.46 -3.63
CA TYR A 162 -16.47 6.66 -3.31
C TYR A 162 -16.26 5.16 -3.59
N GLU A 163 -15.66 4.81 -4.74
CA GLU A 163 -15.31 3.42 -5.05
C GLU A 163 -14.24 2.87 -4.09
N PHE A 164 -13.28 3.71 -3.70
CA PHE A 164 -12.27 3.33 -2.71
C PHE A 164 -12.90 3.10 -1.33
N PHE A 165 -13.81 3.96 -0.90
CA PHE A 165 -14.59 3.81 0.34
C PHE A 165 -15.36 2.48 0.35
N ASN A 166 -16.12 2.20 -0.69
CA ASN A 166 -16.88 0.96 -0.83
C ASN A 166 -15.98 -0.29 -0.84
N SER A 167 -14.87 -0.21 -1.53
CA SER A 167 -13.88 -1.30 -1.61
C SER A 167 -13.28 -1.63 -0.25
N LEU A 168 -12.90 -0.60 0.53
CA LEU A 168 -12.42 -0.74 1.90
C LEU A 168 -13.49 -1.39 2.79
N TRP A 169 -14.69 -0.83 2.78
CA TRP A 169 -15.77 -1.35 3.61
C TRP A 169 -16.16 -2.79 3.27
N ARG A 170 -16.32 -3.11 1.99
CA ARG A 170 -16.73 -4.46 1.56
C ARG A 170 -15.68 -5.53 1.84
N SER A 171 -14.39 -5.20 1.74
CA SER A 171 -13.30 -6.16 1.99
C SER A 171 -13.00 -6.38 3.46
N THR A 172 -13.14 -5.33 4.29
CA THR A 172 -12.78 -5.39 5.72
C THR A 172 -13.98 -5.56 6.65
N GLY A 173 -15.18 -5.18 6.20
CA GLY A 173 -16.37 -5.05 7.06
C GLY A 173 -16.30 -3.86 8.02
N VAL A 174 -15.27 -3.01 7.91
CA VAL A 174 -15.02 -1.86 8.78
C VAL A 174 -15.18 -0.59 7.96
N SER A 175 -15.92 0.38 8.50
CA SER A 175 -16.08 1.69 7.86
C SER A 175 -14.75 2.44 7.84
N PRO A 176 -14.40 3.12 6.72
CA PRO A 176 -13.12 3.82 6.56
C PRO A 176 -12.80 4.88 7.63
N ASP A 177 -13.80 5.47 8.28
CA ASP A 177 -13.65 6.39 9.41
C ASP A 177 -13.05 5.77 10.68
N ARG A 178 -13.00 4.43 10.74
CA ARG A 178 -12.43 3.69 11.86
C ARG A 178 -10.95 3.42 11.76
N PHE A 179 -10.34 3.71 10.61
CA PHE A 179 -8.89 3.53 10.45
C PHE A 179 -8.15 4.72 11.06
N GLU A 180 -7.43 4.45 12.14
CA GLU A 180 -6.76 5.44 12.97
C GLU A 180 -5.28 5.59 12.66
N VAL A 181 -4.67 4.58 12.02
CA VAL A 181 -3.23 4.51 11.84
C VAL A 181 -2.88 4.13 10.40
N VAL A 182 -1.89 4.81 9.83
CA VAL A 182 -1.32 4.47 8.51
C VAL A 182 0.16 4.14 8.68
N LEU A 183 0.53 2.90 8.34
CA LEU A 183 1.92 2.48 8.22
C LEU A 183 2.34 2.57 6.76
N MET A 184 3.37 3.36 6.45
CA MET A 184 3.91 3.48 5.10
C MET A 184 5.17 2.63 4.95
N VAL A 185 5.18 1.76 3.93
CA VAL A 185 6.25 0.80 3.66
C VAL A 185 6.64 0.87 2.19
N ASP A 186 7.93 0.81 1.91
CA ASP A 186 8.43 0.66 0.54
C ASP A 186 8.25 -0.78 0.05
N ALA A 187 8.02 -0.95 -1.24
CA ALA A 187 7.63 -2.23 -1.83
C ALA A 187 8.77 -3.28 -1.90
N ASP A 188 9.95 -2.95 -1.43
CA ASP A 188 11.13 -3.81 -1.28
C ASP A 188 11.56 -4.01 0.18
N THR A 189 10.70 -3.64 1.13
CA THR A 189 11.01 -3.64 2.56
C THR A 189 10.36 -4.83 3.27
N LYS A 190 11.17 -5.64 3.95
CA LYS A 190 10.70 -6.72 4.83
C LYS A 190 10.47 -6.20 6.24
N ILE A 191 9.29 -6.44 6.79
CA ILE A 191 8.89 -6.02 8.13
C ILE A 191 9.02 -7.18 9.13
N PHE A 192 9.48 -6.87 10.35
CA PHE A 192 9.47 -7.85 11.43
C PHE A 192 8.05 -8.09 11.96
N PRO A 193 7.73 -9.33 12.39
CA PRO A 193 6.37 -9.69 12.80
C PRO A 193 5.76 -8.79 13.88
N ASP A 194 6.55 -8.34 14.83
CA ASP A 194 6.12 -7.51 15.97
C ASP A 194 6.18 -5.99 15.75
N SER A 195 6.66 -5.54 14.58
CA SER A 195 6.86 -4.11 14.30
C SER A 195 5.56 -3.32 14.39
N VAL A 196 4.50 -3.78 13.72
CA VAL A 196 3.20 -3.09 13.71
C VAL A 196 2.63 -2.98 15.12
N SER A 197 2.62 -4.09 15.85
CA SER A 197 2.10 -4.16 17.23
C SER A 197 2.84 -3.22 18.18
N ARG A 198 4.17 -3.16 18.06
CA ARG A 198 5.00 -2.25 18.88
C ARG A 198 4.72 -0.78 18.56
N MET A 199 4.72 -0.41 17.28
CA MET A 199 4.51 0.98 16.86
C MET A 199 3.10 1.47 17.25
N VAL A 200 2.06 0.66 17.01
CA VAL A 200 0.69 1.00 17.43
C VAL A 200 0.60 1.09 18.95
N SER A 201 1.25 0.18 19.69
CA SER A 201 1.28 0.23 21.15
C SER A 201 1.88 1.54 21.67
N CYS A 202 2.97 2.04 21.08
CA CYS A 202 3.55 3.33 21.45
C CYS A 202 2.56 4.49 21.25
N MET A 203 1.88 4.55 20.10
CA MET A 203 0.91 5.62 19.79
C MET A 203 -0.34 5.57 20.68
N VAL A 204 -0.79 4.36 21.04
CA VAL A 204 -1.93 4.19 21.95
C VAL A 204 -1.57 4.56 23.40
N HIS A 205 -0.32 4.30 23.80
CA HIS A 205 0.18 4.61 25.15
C HIS A 205 0.41 6.10 25.36
N ASP A 206 0.86 6.80 24.32
CA ASP A 206 1.15 8.23 24.36
C ASP A 206 0.37 8.96 23.24
N PRO A 207 -0.76 9.60 23.58
CA PRO A 207 -1.60 10.30 22.61
C PRO A 207 -0.96 11.58 22.04
N GLU A 208 0.17 12.03 22.54
CA GLU A 208 0.92 13.17 21.98
C GLU A 208 1.81 12.75 20.80
N ILE A 209 2.02 11.45 20.61
CA ILE A 209 2.76 10.92 19.46
C ILE A 209 1.86 10.94 18.21
N MET A 210 2.13 11.85 17.28
CA MET A 210 1.45 11.94 16.00
C MET A 210 2.09 11.06 14.91
N GLY A 211 3.36 10.71 15.06
CA GLY A 211 4.07 9.89 14.10
C GLY A 211 5.30 9.22 14.68
N LEU A 212 5.61 8.03 14.16
CA LEU A 212 6.76 7.22 14.55
C LEU A 212 7.55 6.80 13.32
N CYS A 213 8.86 6.76 13.45
CA CYS A 213 9.78 6.17 12.49
C CYS A 213 10.37 4.88 13.05
N GLY A 214 10.35 3.80 12.25
CA GLY A 214 11.09 2.58 12.55
C GLY A 214 12.50 2.63 11.99
N GLU A 215 13.42 1.89 12.60
CA GLU A 215 14.76 1.66 12.07
C GLU A 215 14.71 0.62 10.95
N THR A 216 15.25 0.94 9.78
CA THR A 216 15.39 -0.01 8.66
C THR A 216 16.84 -0.47 8.54
N LYS A 217 17.06 -1.78 8.54
CA LYS A 217 18.39 -2.39 8.38
C LYS A 217 18.53 -2.98 6.99
N ILE A 218 19.70 -2.79 6.38
CA ILE A 218 20.02 -3.39 5.09
C ILE A 218 20.19 -4.90 5.29
N ALA A 219 19.39 -5.70 4.59
CA ALA A 219 19.39 -7.16 4.71
C ALA A 219 20.66 -7.81 4.18
N ASN A 220 21.26 -7.23 3.13
CA ASN A 220 22.43 -7.77 2.42
C ASN A 220 23.76 -7.08 2.78
N LYS A 221 23.97 -6.72 4.05
CA LYS A 221 25.17 -5.99 4.53
C LYS A 221 26.51 -6.64 4.13
N SER A 222 26.53 -7.94 3.93
CA SER A 222 27.75 -8.72 3.63
C SER A 222 27.99 -9.00 2.15
N ASP A 223 27.08 -8.61 1.25
CA ASP A 223 27.15 -9.02 -0.16
C ASP A 223 28.20 -8.23 -0.97
N SER A 224 28.48 -7.00 -0.56
CA SER A 224 29.50 -6.17 -1.19
C SER A 224 30.07 -5.10 -0.24
N TRP A 225 31.22 -4.54 -0.61
CA TRP A 225 31.85 -3.44 0.13
C TRP A 225 30.95 -2.18 0.17
N VAL A 226 30.21 -1.97 -0.90
CA VAL A 226 29.26 -0.85 -1.02
C VAL A 226 28.09 -1.04 -0.07
N THR A 227 27.51 -2.24 0.03
CA THR A 227 26.39 -2.54 0.96
C THR A 227 26.83 -2.49 2.42
N MET A 228 28.11 -2.78 2.70
CA MET A 228 28.69 -2.65 4.03
C MET A 228 28.81 -1.16 4.46
N ILE A 229 29.22 -0.29 3.53
CA ILE A 229 29.27 1.17 3.75
C ILE A 229 27.86 1.75 3.90
N GLN A 230 26.93 1.35 3.03
CA GLN A 230 25.52 1.75 3.13
C GLN A 230 24.88 1.32 4.45
N GLY A 231 25.23 0.12 4.95
CA GLY A 231 24.79 -0.37 6.25
C GLY A 231 25.32 0.42 7.44
N ALA A 232 26.38 1.20 7.26
CA ALA A 232 26.95 2.09 8.30
C ALA A 232 26.33 3.50 8.26
N PHE A 233 25.77 3.93 7.11
CA PHE A 233 25.28 5.29 6.89
C PHE A 233 23.82 5.39 6.42
N GLY A 234 23.16 4.27 6.07
CA GLY A 234 21.82 4.26 5.48
C GLY A 234 20.74 3.78 6.45
N GLU A 235 20.04 4.70 7.10
CA GLU A 235 18.78 4.43 7.77
C GLU A 235 17.64 4.87 6.84
N GLN A 236 16.85 3.93 6.34
CA GLN A 236 15.55 4.24 5.73
C GLN A 236 14.48 4.14 6.81
N SER A 237 13.61 5.12 6.88
CA SER A 237 12.63 5.24 7.95
C SER A 237 11.29 4.66 7.55
N LEU A 238 10.76 3.78 8.37
CA LEU A 238 9.37 3.34 8.34
C LEU A 238 8.53 4.38 9.09
N ILE A 239 7.53 4.97 8.45
CA ILE A 239 6.72 6.05 9.04
C ILE A 239 5.35 5.52 9.39
N LEU A 240 4.95 5.66 10.65
CA LEU A 240 3.59 5.45 11.13
C LEU A 240 2.98 6.81 11.45
N LEU A 241 1.83 7.12 10.85
CA LEU A 241 1.07 8.35 11.08
C LEU A 241 -0.23 8.01 11.81
N GLY A 242 -0.53 8.77 12.85
CA GLY A 242 -1.82 8.73 13.54
C GLY A 242 -2.68 9.94 13.18
N PRO A 243 -3.97 9.94 13.58
CA PRO A 243 -4.86 11.06 13.33
C PRO A 243 -4.45 12.29 14.15
N ASP A 244 -4.57 13.46 13.52
CA ASP A 244 -4.58 14.72 14.26
C ASP A 244 -5.78 14.73 15.21
N ARG A 245 -5.51 14.79 16.50
CA ARG A 245 -6.54 14.92 17.55
C ARG A 245 -6.67 16.35 18.00
#